data_fc6c8942fce574103d348d77471a131c
#
_entry.id   fc6c8942fce574103d348d77471a131c
#
_cell.length_a   1.000
_cell.length_b   1.000
_cell.length_c   1.000
_cell.angle_alpha   90.00
_cell.angle_beta   90.00
_cell.angle_gamma   90.00
#
_symmetry.space_group_name_H-M   'P 1'
#
loop_
_entity.id
_entity.type
_entity.pdbx_description
1 polymer ?
#
loop_
_entity_poly.entity_id
_entity_poly.type
_entity_poly.pdbx_seq_one_letter_code
_entity_poly.pdbx_strand_id
1 'polypeptide(L)'
;MQPEEPNKYVKELTQEKYKYGFTTDVHTEVIERGLNEDVVRLISAKKNEPEWLLEFRLKAYRHWLTMEMPTWAHLRIPEIDYQAISYYADPLAKKKDAPKSMDEVDPELIKTFNKLGIPLEEQMALSGMAVDAVMDSVSVKTTFKETLMEKGIIFCSISEAVREHPDLVQKYLGSVVGYRDNFFAALNSAVFSDGSFVYIPKGVRCPMELSTYFRINARNTGQFERTLIVADDDSYVSYLEGCTAPMRDENQLHAAIVEIVVHERAEVKYSTVQNWYPGDAEGKGGVYNFVTKRGNCKGANSKLSWTQVETGSAITWKYPSCILTGDNSSAEFYSVAVTNNYQQAVTGT
;
A
#
# COMPACT_ATOMS: atom_id res chain seq x y z
N MET A 1 -42.40 15.55 -8.28
CA MET A 1 -41.13 14.84 -8.51
C MET A 1 -41.16 13.58 -7.65
N GLN A 2 -41.30 12.40 -8.27
CA GLN A 2 -41.10 11.15 -7.53
C GLN A 2 -39.64 11.07 -7.18
N PRO A 3 -39.23 10.65 -5.96
CA PRO A 3 -37.85 10.42 -5.65
C PRO A 3 -37.30 9.32 -6.58
N GLU A 4 -36.29 9.64 -7.38
CA GLU A 4 -35.57 8.62 -8.15
C GLU A 4 -35.12 7.54 -7.17
N GLU A 5 -35.39 6.29 -7.52
CA GLU A 5 -35.10 5.16 -6.64
C GLU A 5 -33.61 5.16 -6.29
N PRO A 6 -33.23 5.28 -5.00
CA PRO A 6 -31.81 5.25 -4.58
C PRO A 6 -31.05 4.02 -5.10
N ASN A 7 -31.79 2.93 -5.34
CA ASN A 7 -31.29 1.67 -5.88
C ASN A 7 -30.83 1.75 -7.36
N LYS A 8 -31.33 2.71 -8.15
CA LYS A 8 -30.94 2.81 -9.57
C LYS A 8 -29.50 3.30 -9.70
N TYR A 9 -29.12 4.32 -8.94
CA TYR A 9 -27.77 4.88 -8.94
C TYR A 9 -26.72 3.86 -8.45
N VAL A 10 -27.05 3.12 -7.39
CA VAL A 10 -26.18 2.05 -6.87
C VAL A 10 -26.04 0.92 -7.89
N LYS A 11 -27.12 0.53 -8.57
CA LYS A 11 -27.08 -0.50 -9.64
C LYS A 11 -26.23 -0.04 -10.82
N GLU A 12 -26.34 1.21 -11.25
CA GLU A 12 -25.53 1.76 -12.34
C GLU A 12 -24.03 1.75 -11.96
N LEU A 13 -23.67 2.20 -10.76
CA LEU A 13 -22.30 2.17 -10.26
C LEU A 13 -21.72 0.74 -10.18
N THR A 14 -22.51 -0.24 -9.79
CA THR A 14 -22.08 -1.64 -9.69
C THR A 14 -22.02 -2.37 -11.04
N GLN A 15 -22.64 -1.80 -12.08
CA GLN A 15 -22.62 -2.36 -13.45
C GLN A 15 -21.62 -1.66 -14.38
N GLU A 16 -20.98 -0.57 -13.93
CA GLU A 16 -19.93 0.06 -14.70
C GLU A 16 -18.76 -0.89 -14.97
N LYS A 17 -18.30 -0.93 -16.22
CA LYS A 17 -17.13 -1.71 -16.58
C LYS A 17 -15.90 -1.15 -15.86
N TYR A 18 -15.09 -2.04 -15.33
CA TYR A 18 -13.84 -1.69 -14.66
C TYR A 18 -12.91 -0.88 -15.60
N LYS A 19 -12.84 0.43 -15.40
CA LYS A 19 -12.15 1.39 -16.29
C LYS A 19 -10.63 1.38 -16.18
N TYR A 20 -10.08 0.80 -15.12
CA TYR A 20 -8.64 0.75 -14.86
C TYR A 20 -7.97 -0.53 -15.40
N GLY A 21 -8.68 -1.34 -16.17
CA GLY A 21 -8.26 -2.65 -16.65
C GLY A 21 -7.18 -2.65 -17.74
N PHE A 22 -6.69 -1.50 -18.20
CA PHE A 22 -5.63 -1.42 -19.19
C PHE A 22 -4.27 -1.83 -18.62
N THR A 23 -3.35 -2.26 -19.48
CA THR A 23 -1.95 -2.53 -19.15
C THR A 23 -1.05 -1.40 -19.63
N THR A 24 0.10 -1.23 -18.96
CA THR A 24 1.15 -0.30 -19.37
C THR A 24 2.22 -1.07 -20.11
N ASP A 25 2.60 -0.59 -21.30
CA ASP A 25 3.64 -1.23 -22.14
C ASP A 25 5.02 -0.68 -21.72
N VAL A 26 5.53 -1.20 -20.61
CA VAL A 26 6.88 -0.92 -20.11
C VAL A 26 7.63 -2.21 -19.90
N HIS A 27 8.94 -2.18 -20.19
CA HIS A 27 9.80 -3.31 -19.91
C HIS A 27 9.97 -3.45 -18.40
N THR A 28 9.47 -4.54 -17.86
CA THR A 28 9.58 -4.87 -16.44
C THR A 28 10.47 -6.09 -16.26
N GLU A 29 11.53 -5.97 -15.47
CA GLU A 29 12.31 -7.11 -15.01
C GLU A 29 11.56 -7.83 -13.90
N VAL A 30 11.20 -9.08 -14.12
CA VAL A 30 10.50 -9.93 -13.15
C VAL A 30 11.45 -11.04 -12.73
N ILE A 31 11.65 -11.23 -11.41
CA ILE A 31 12.46 -12.35 -10.90
C ILE A 31 11.71 -13.68 -11.07
N GLU A 32 12.44 -14.78 -11.00
CA GLU A 32 11.87 -16.13 -11.06
C GLU A 32 10.77 -16.32 -9.99
N ARG A 33 9.81 -17.18 -10.31
CA ARG A 33 8.71 -17.53 -9.40
C ARG A 33 9.20 -18.40 -8.26
N GLY A 34 8.47 -18.37 -7.19
CA GLY A 34 8.74 -19.14 -5.99
C GLY A 34 9.32 -18.29 -4.85
N LEU A 35 9.17 -18.80 -3.64
CA LEU A 35 9.64 -18.15 -2.43
C LEU A 35 10.55 -19.08 -1.64
N ASN A 36 11.78 -18.63 -1.43
CA ASN A 36 12.80 -19.26 -0.61
C ASN A 36 13.75 -18.19 -0.04
N GLU A 37 14.73 -18.58 0.77
CA GLU A 37 15.69 -17.63 1.36
C GLU A 37 16.51 -16.88 0.28
N ASP A 38 16.83 -17.52 -0.86
CA ASP A 38 17.61 -16.87 -1.91
C ASP A 38 16.81 -15.75 -2.59
N VAL A 39 15.50 -15.94 -2.78
CA VAL A 39 14.60 -14.89 -3.27
C VAL A 39 14.52 -13.73 -2.29
N VAL A 40 14.42 -13.99 -0.98
CA VAL A 40 14.43 -12.95 0.06
C VAL A 40 15.74 -12.15 0.02
N ARG A 41 16.89 -12.84 -0.09
CA ARG A 41 18.21 -12.20 -0.23
C ARG A 41 18.34 -11.41 -1.52
N LEU A 42 17.79 -11.92 -2.62
CA LEU A 42 17.79 -11.24 -3.92
C LEU A 42 17.00 -9.93 -3.87
N ILE A 43 15.82 -9.91 -3.25
CA ILE A 43 15.01 -8.70 -3.05
C ILE A 43 15.81 -7.66 -2.26
N SER A 44 16.40 -8.07 -1.14
CA SER A 44 17.22 -7.19 -0.30
C SER A 44 18.44 -6.63 -1.05
N ALA A 45 19.12 -7.46 -1.83
CA ALA A 45 20.26 -7.05 -2.64
C ALA A 45 19.85 -6.05 -3.74
N LYS A 46 18.74 -6.30 -4.46
CA LYS A 46 18.22 -5.36 -5.49
C LYS A 46 17.83 -4.00 -4.92
N LYS A 47 17.39 -3.96 -3.66
CA LYS A 47 17.03 -2.74 -2.94
C LYS A 47 18.24 -2.06 -2.25
N ASN A 48 19.44 -2.67 -2.28
CA ASN A 48 20.62 -2.21 -1.54
C ASN A 48 20.36 -2.00 -0.05
N GLU A 49 19.70 -2.96 0.57
CA GLU A 49 19.28 -2.87 1.97
C GLU A 49 20.44 -3.15 2.94
N PRO A 50 20.44 -2.51 4.13
CA PRO A 50 21.39 -2.83 5.17
C PRO A 50 21.14 -4.21 5.79
N GLU A 51 22.17 -4.81 6.36
CA GLU A 51 22.15 -6.17 6.94
C GLU A 51 21.01 -6.36 7.97
N TRP A 52 20.73 -5.36 8.82
CA TRP A 52 19.66 -5.47 9.81
C TRP A 52 18.27 -5.71 9.18
N LEU A 53 18.02 -5.15 7.97
CA LEU A 53 16.75 -5.32 7.28
C LEU A 53 16.70 -6.69 6.60
N LEU A 54 17.79 -7.17 6.03
CA LEU A 54 17.89 -8.54 5.54
C LEU A 54 17.62 -9.56 6.65
N GLU A 55 18.21 -9.36 7.84
CA GLU A 55 17.94 -10.23 8.99
C GLU A 55 16.48 -10.20 9.41
N PHE A 56 15.84 -9.02 9.42
CA PHE A 56 14.40 -8.88 9.68
C PHE A 56 13.58 -9.71 8.69
N ARG A 57 13.87 -9.61 7.39
CA ARG A 57 13.20 -10.36 6.34
C ARG A 57 13.36 -11.87 6.51
N LEU A 58 14.57 -12.34 6.75
CA LEU A 58 14.85 -13.76 6.93
C LEU A 58 14.17 -14.34 8.18
N LYS A 59 14.12 -13.58 9.29
CA LYS A 59 13.37 -13.97 10.49
C LYS A 59 11.87 -14.09 10.18
N ALA A 60 11.33 -13.13 9.41
CA ALA A 60 9.93 -13.14 9.00
C ALA A 60 9.62 -14.35 8.08
N TYR A 61 10.47 -14.62 7.09
CA TYR A 61 10.32 -15.76 6.19
C TYR A 61 10.32 -17.09 6.94
N ARG A 62 11.31 -17.31 7.82
CA ARG A 62 11.39 -18.55 8.62
C ARG A 62 10.19 -18.72 9.55
N HIS A 63 9.67 -17.62 10.10
CA HIS A 63 8.45 -17.65 10.88
C HIS A 63 7.24 -18.00 10.02
N TRP A 64 7.11 -17.37 8.83
CA TRP A 64 6.03 -17.64 7.89
C TRP A 64 5.94 -19.13 7.51
N LEU A 65 7.07 -19.82 7.33
CA LEU A 65 7.12 -21.25 7.04
C LEU A 65 6.54 -22.14 8.17
N THR A 66 6.44 -21.61 9.38
CA THR A 66 5.84 -22.32 10.52
C THR A 66 4.36 -22.04 10.74
N MET A 67 3.80 -21.14 9.93
CA MET A 67 2.41 -20.69 10.06
C MET A 67 1.50 -21.41 9.06
N GLU A 68 0.25 -21.57 9.45
CA GLU A 68 -0.82 -21.99 8.57
C GLU A 68 -1.68 -20.77 8.19
N MET A 69 -2.20 -20.79 6.96
CA MET A 69 -3.13 -19.74 6.53
C MET A 69 -4.39 -19.82 7.40
N PRO A 70 -4.83 -18.70 8.01
CA PRO A 70 -5.97 -18.70 8.91
C PRO A 70 -7.28 -18.97 8.16
N THR A 71 -8.17 -19.73 8.78
CA THR A 71 -9.45 -20.18 8.20
C THR A 71 -10.68 -19.64 8.93
N TRP A 72 -10.50 -18.77 9.91
CA TRP A 72 -11.60 -18.25 10.75
C TRP A 72 -12.50 -17.21 10.05
N ALA A 73 -12.01 -16.55 8.99
CA ALA A 73 -12.80 -15.58 8.25
C ALA A 73 -13.89 -16.25 7.41
N HIS A 74 -15.04 -15.59 7.29
CA HIS A 74 -16.16 -16.07 6.50
C HIS A 74 -15.95 -15.84 4.99
N LEU A 75 -14.81 -16.36 4.50
CA LEU A 75 -14.35 -16.25 3.11
C LEU A 75 -14.10 -17.64 2.53
N ARG A 76 -14.41 -17.80 1.26
CA ARG A 76 -14.01 -18.97 0.48
C ARG A 76 -12.77 -18.62 -0.32
N ILE A 77 -11.60 -18.78 0.31
CA ILE A 77 -10.32 -18.48 -0.32
C ILE A 77 -9.85 -19.75 -1.03
N PRO A 78 -9.63 -19.74 -2.35
CA PRO A 78 -9.01 -20.86 -3.05
C PRO A 78 -7.59 -21.12 -2.52
N GLU A 79 -7.09 -22.32 -2.73
CA GLU A 79 -5.69 -22.63 -2.46
C GLU A 79 -4.77 -21.70 -3.26
N ILE A 80 -3.84 -21.04 -2.57
CA ILE A 80 -2.87 -20.13 -3.17
C ILE A 80 -1.55 -20.85 -3.30
N ASP A 81 -1.09 -21.04 -4.54
CA ASP A 81 0.25 -21.57 -4.79
C ASP A 81 1.28 -20.45 -4.69
N TYR A 82 1.90 -20.32 -3.52
CA TYR A 82 2.95 -19.34 -3.25
C TYR A 82 4.23 -19.59 -4.06
N GLN A 83 4.40 -20.76 -4.67
CA GLN A 83 5.54 -21.06 -5.54
C GLN A 83 5.29 -20.67 -7.00
N ALA A 84 4.04 -20.39 -7.37
CA ALA A 84 3.70 -19.90 -8.71
C ALA A 84 3.78 -18.37 -8.86
N ILE A 85 4.07 -17.64 -7.78
CA ILE A 85 4.10 -16.18 -7.73
C ILE A 85 5.55 -15.68 -7.84
N SER A 86 5.79 -14.59 -8.59
CA SER A 86 7.00 -13.79 -8.49
C SER A 86 6.82 -12.70 -7.42
N TYR A 87 7.85 -12.47 -6.62
CA TYR A 87 7.83 -11.60 -5.45
C TYR A 87 8.48 -10.23 -5.68
N TYR A 88 8.98 -9.99 -6.90
CA TYR A 88 9.57 -8.70 -7.25
C TYR A 88 9.48 -8.46 -8.75
N ALA A 89 9.06 -7.25 -9.11
CA ALA A 89 8.99 -6.79 -10.49
C ALA A 89 9.42 -5.32 -10.56
N ASP A 90 10.38 -5.02 -11.43
CA ASP A 90 10.99 -3.70 -11.53
C ASP A 90 10.78 -3.09 -12.93
N PRO A 91 9.88 -2.12 -13.07
CA PRO A 91 9.66 -1.40 -14.31
C PRO A 91 10.79 -0.41 -14.65
N LEU A 92 11.71 -0.14 -13.71
CA LEU A 92 12.84 0.77 -13.87
C LEU A 92 14.19 0.05 -14.01
N ALA A 93 14.23 -1.27 -14.12
CA ALA A 93 15.46 -2.08 -14.11
C ALA A 93 16.54 -1.66 -15.12
N LYS A 94 16.17 -0.98 -16.20
CA LYS A 94 17.13 -0.42 -17.19
C LYS A 94 17.79 0.88 -16.72
N LYS A 95 17.31 1.50 -15.65
CA LYS A 95 17.84 2.74 -15.09
C LYS A 95 18.57 2.44 -13.79
N LYS A 96 19.80 2.92 -13.66
CA LYS A 96 20.62 2.64 -12.46
C LYS A 96 20.13 3.35 -11.19
N ASP A 97 19.45 4.49 -11.36
CA ASP A 97 18.95 5.33 -10.26
C ASP A 97 17.48 5.67 -10.48
N ALA A 98 16.76 5.97 -9.40
CA ALA A 98 15.42 6.52 -9.48
C ALA A 98 15.44 7.85 -10.25
N PRO A 99 14.43 8.16 -11.09
CA PRO A 99 14.37 9.38 -11.88
C PRO A 99 14.45 10.63 -10.98
N LYS A 100 15.42 11.51 -11.26
CA LYS A 100 15.59 12.78 -10.54
C LYS A 100 14.75 13.90 -11.12
N SER A 101 14.43 13.81 -12.40
CA SER A 101 13.58 14.79 -13.12
C SER A 101 12.49 14.09 -13.93
N MET A 102 11.48 14.86 -14.37
CA MET A 102 10.40 14.31 -15.21
C MET A 102 10.90 13.82 -16.57
N ASP A 103 11.93 14.43 -17.11
CA ASP A 103 12.52 14.02 -18.40
C ASP A 103 13.18 12.63 -18.33
N GLU A 104 13.50 12.17 -17.13
CA GLU A 104 14.06 10.84 -16.88
C GLU A 104 13.00 9.77 -16.66
N VAL A 105 11.74 10.15 -16.41
CA VAL A 105 10.63 9.20 -16.26
C VAL A 105 10.24 8.66 -17.64
N ASP A 106 9.94 7.37 -17.73
CA ASP A 106 9.47 6.76 -18.97
C ASP A 106 8.14 7.39 -19.38
N PRO A 107 8.00 7.90 -20.63
CA PRO A 107 6.77 8.54 -21.10
C PRO A 107 5.51 7.66 -20.98
N GLU A 108 5.64 6.34 -21.10
CA GLU A 108 4.51 5.41 -20.93
C GLU A 108 4.08 5.31 -19.46
N LEU A 109 4.99 5.47 -18.50
CA LEU A 109 4.64 5.60 -17.09
C LEU A 109 3.88 6.90 -16.82
N ILE A 110 4.38 8.02 -17.32
CA ILE A 110 3.71 9.33 -17.19
C ILE A 110 2.29 9.26 -17.78
N LYS A 111 2.14 8.73 -18.99
CA LYS A 111 0.86 8.54 -19.66
C LYS A 111 -0.09 7.63 -18.85
N THR A 112 0.44 6.57 -18.25
CA THR A 112 -0.33 5.66 -17.40
C THR A 112 -0.89 6.39 -16.18
N PHE A 113 -0.05 7.09 -15.42
CA PHE A 113 -0.49 7.80 -14.21
C PHE A 113 -1.43 8.96 -14.55
N ASN A 114 -1.19 9.69 -15.65
CA ASN A 114 -2.12 10.70 -16.13
C ASN A 114 -3.49 10.11 -16.50
N LYS A 115 -3.52 8.94 -17.15
CA LYS A 115 -4.76 8.23 -17.47
C LYS A 115 -5.50 7.75 -16.21
N LEU A 116 -4.78 7.49 -15.13
CA LEU A 116 -5.34 7.15 -13.83
C LEU A 116 -5.82 8.38 -13.04
N GLY A 117 -5.57 9.58 -13.55
CA GLY A 117 -5.88 10.84 -12.86
C GLY A 117 -4.85 11.22 -11.79
N ILE A 118 -3.65 10.65 -11.86
CA ILE A 118 -2.54 10.88 -10.92
C ILE A 118 -1.41 11.59 -11.67
N PRO A 119 -1.42 12.92 -11.76
CA PRO A 119 -0.37 13.65 -12.45
C PRO A 119 0.95 13.58 -11.66
N LEU A 120 2.03 13.19 -12.35
CA LEU A 120 3.37 13.16 -11.77
C LEU A 120 4.08 14.52 -11.84
N GLU A 121 3.54 15.47 -12.62
CA GLU A 121 4.05 16.81 -12.72
C GLU A 121 3.42 17.71 -11.65
N GLU A 122 4.24 18.31 -10.81
CA GLU A 122 3.79 19.17 -9.71
C GLU A 122 2.93 20.35 -10.19
N GLN A 123 3.24 20.87 -11.38
CA GLN A 123 2.50 21.97 -12.02
C GLN A 123 1.07 21.58 -12.42
N MET A 124 0.82 20.28 -12.62
CA MET A 124 -0.51 19.74 -12.94
C MET A 124 -1.28 19.29 -11.70
N ALA A 125 -0.66 19.33 -10.53
CA ALA A 125 -1.30 19.00 -9.26
C ALA A 125 -2.23 20.15 -8.81
N LEU A 126 -3.40 20.22 -9.41
CA LEU A 126 -4.44 21.25 -9.16
C LEU A 126 -4.92 21.30 -7.70
N SER A 127 -4.59 20.30 -6.90
CA SER A 127 -5.11 20.11 -5.54
C SER A 127 -4.13 20.44 -4.42
N GLY A 128 -2.85 20.76 -4.73
CA GLY A 128 -1.82 20.91 -3.68
C GLY A 128 -1.60 19.61 -2.89
N MET A 129 -1.71 18.45 -3.54
CA MET A 129 -1.49 17.13 -2.97
C MET A 129 -0.11 16.63 -3.40
N ALA A 130 0.68 16.14 -2.43
CA ALA A 130 1.91 15.43 -2.74
C ALA A 130 1.62 13.95 -3.01
N VAL A 131 2.19 13.40 -4.08
CA VAL A 131 1.91 12.03 -4.53
C VAL A 131 3.21 11.24 -4.63
N ASP A 132 3.18 10.00 -4.10
CA ASP A 132 4.14 8.94 -4.39
C ASP A 132 3.48 7.91 -5.31
N ALA A 133 4.00 7.74 -6.51
CA ALA A 133 3.46 6.84 -7.52
C ALA A 133 4.28 5.56 -7.56
N VAL A 134 3.67 4.43 -7.20
CA VAL A 134 4.31 3.11 -7.15
C VAL A 134 3.74 2.21 -8.24
N MET A 135 4.62 1.61 -9.05
CA MET A 135 4.25 0.57 -10.02
C MET A 135 5.00 -0.72 -9.72
N ASP A 136 4.25 -1.79 -9.59
CA ASP A 136 4.78 -3.10 -9.16
C ASP A 136 5.61 -2.97 -7.88
N SER A 137 6.90 -3.25 -7.93
CA SER A 137 7.77 -3.27 -6.75
C SER A 137 8.60 -2.00 -6.53
N VAL A 138 8.33 -0.91 -7.27
CA VAL A 138 9.21 0.27 -7.28
C VAL A 138 8.42 1.58 -7.28
N SER A 139 8.83 2.53 -6.43
CA SER A 139 8.38 3.92 -6.51
C SER A 139 8.95 4.57 -7.78
N VAL A 140 8.06 5.10 -8.61
CA VAL A 140 8.40 5.75 -9.88
C VAL A 140 8.75 7.22 -9.67
N LYS A 141 7.99 7.92 -8.84
CA LYS A 141 8.17 9.34 -8.56
C LYS A 141 7.44 9.76 -7.29
N THR A 142 8.11 10.55 -6.45
CA THR A 142 7.49 11.30 -5.33
C THR A 142 7.52 12.80 -5.64
N THR A 143 6.36 13.45 -5.57
CA THR A 143 6.21 14.89 -5.85
C THR A 143 6.31 15.72 -4.58
N PHE A 144 6.63 17.03 -4.69
CA PHE A 144 6.74 18.00 -3.59
C PHE A 144 7.71 17.62 -2.46
N LYS A 145 8.61 16.69 -2.70
CA LYS A 145 9.55 16.19 -1.70
C LYS A 145 10.38 17.30 -1.07
N GLU A 146 10.96 18.17 -1.89
CA GLU A 146 11.80 19.30 -1.42
C GLU A 146 11.00 20.31 -0.60
N THR A 147 9.81 20.68 -1.06
CA THR A 147 8.90 21.60 -0.34
C THR A 147 8.50 21.06 1.04
N LEU A 148 8.29 19.75 1.16
CA LEU A 148 7.99 19.09 2.43
C LEU A 148 9.23 19.04 3.33
N MET A 149 10.41 18.76 2.77
CA MET A 149 11.67 18.72 3.50
C MET A 149 12.07 20.08 4.10
N GLU A 150 11.71 21.20 3.49
CA GLU A 150 11.89 22.55 4.07
C GLU A 150 11.20 22.72 5.43
N LYS A 151 10.14 21.93 5.67
CA LYS A 151 9.42 21.87 6.96
C LYS A 151 9.85 20.70 7.83
N GLY A 152 10.91 19.98 7.43
CA GLY A 152 11.38 18.78 8.10
C GLY A 152 10.48 17.55 7.91
N ILE A 153 9.46 17.63 7.06
CA ILE A 153 8.58 16.50 6.74
C ILE A 153 9.32 15.57 5.77
N ILE A 154 9.35 14.28 6.10
CA ILE A 154 9.87 13.24 5.21
C ILE A 154 8.66 12.57 4.56
N PHE A 155 8.64 12.58 3.23
CA PHE A 155 7.69 11.80 2.40
C PHE A 155 8.46 11.22 1.23
N CYS A 156 8.68 9.93 1.26
CA CYS A 156 9.45 9.21 0.24
C CYS A 156 9.06 7.72 0.24
N SER A 157 9.62 6.96 -0.70
CA SER A 157 9.46 5.51 -0.67
C SER A 157 10.13 4.90 0.56
N ILE A 158 9.61 3.76 1.04
CA ILE A 158 10.21 3.04 2.17
C ILE A 158 11.66 2.60 1.84
N SER A 159 11.92 2.24 0.57
CA SER A 159 13.27 1.87 0.11
C SER A 159 14.24 3.03 0.18
N GLU A 160 13.80 4.24 -0.12
CA GLU A 160 14.60 5.44 0.07
C GLU A 160 14.82 5.73 1.55
N ALA A 161 13.77 5.68 2.36
CA ALA A 161 13.85 5.93 3.80
C ALA A 161 14.81 4.99 4.50
N VAL A 162 14.89 3.73 4.12
CA VAL A 162 15.86 2.76 4.64
C VAL A 162 17.31 3.21 4.43
N ARG A 163 17.60 3.89 3.33
CA ARG A 163 18.97 4.38 3.00
C ARG A 163 19.26 5.75 3.60
N GLU A 164 18.30 6.68 3.51
CA GLU A 164 18.49 8.08 3.87
C GLU A 164 18.17 8.38 5.35
N HIS A 165 17.27 7.58 5.94
CA HIS A 165 16.77 7.75 7.31
C HIS A 165 16.77 6.43 8.11
N PRO A 166 17.86 5.64 8.11
CA PRO A 166 17.89 4.29 8.67
C PRO A 166 17.51 4.23 10.14
N ASP A 167 17.90 5.21 10.94
CA ASP A 167 17.61 5.24 12.39
C ASP A 167 16.11 5.35 12.67
N LEU A 168 15.39 6.17 11.89
CA LEU A 168 13.93 6.30 12.02
C LEU A 168 13.22 5.01 11.57
N VAL A 169 13.63 4.47 10.42
CA VAL A 169 13.01 3.23 9.92
C VAL A 169 13.29 2.08 10.88
N GLN A 170 14.51 1.89 11.35
CA GLN A 170 14.86 0.82 12.28
C GLN A 170 14.10 0.94 13.61
N LYS A 171 13.85 2.16 14.08
CA LYS A 171 13.11 2.42 15.31
C LYS A 171 11.63 2.04 15.20
N TYR A 172 11.01 2.27 14.05
CA TYR A 172 9.56 2.18 13.93
C TYR A 172 9.05 1.00 13.09
N LEU A 173 9.83 0.50 12.13
CA LEU A 173 9.44 -0.63 11.27
C LEU A 173 9.17 -1.89 12.11
N GLY A 174 7.99 -2.46 11.97
CA GLY A 174 7.58 -3.64 12.73
C GLY A 174 7.22 -3.36 14.20
N SER A 175 7.20 -2.09 14.62
CA SER A 175 6.87 -1.70 16.00
C SER A 175 5.37 -1.78 16.30
N VAL A 176 4.53 -1.70 15.28
CA VAL A 176 3.06 -1.79 15.38
C VAL A 176 2.55 -3.06 14.71
N VAL A 177 3.09 -3.41 13.53
CA VAL A 177 2.80 -4.68 12.85
C VAL A 177 4.08 -5.49 12.76
N GLY A 178 4.37 -6.28 13.78
CA GLY A 178 5.49 -7.23 13.75
C GLY A 178 5.22 -8.40 12.80
N TYR A 179 6.27 -9.07 12.35
CA TYR A 179 6.15 -10.26 11.47
C TYR A 179 5.40 -11.44 12.12
N ARG A 180 5.12 -11.37 13.42
CA ARG A 180 4.34 -12.38 14.16
C ARG A 180 2.86 -12.05 14.30
N ASP A 181 2.42 -10.91 13.76
CA ASP A 181 1.02 -10.46 13.89
C ASP A 181 0.04 -11.45 13.25
N ASN A 182 0.28 -11.83 12.00
CA ASN A 182 -0.51 -12.83 11.28
C ASN A 182 0.26 -13.38 10.07
N PHE A 183 -0.33 -14.38 9.39
CA PHE A 183 0.24 -15.06 8.23
C PHE A 183 0.69 -14.10 7.11
N PHE A 184 -0.18 -13.17 6.71
CA PHE A 184 0.13 -12.23 5.64
C PHE A 184 1.09 -11.12 6.08
N ALA A 185 1.10 -10.78 7.37
CA ALA A 185 2.10 -9.87 7.93
C ALA A 185 3.49 -10.50 7.94
N ALA A 186 3.59 -11.80 8.23
CA ALA A 186 4.85 -12.54 8.13
C ALA A 186 5.34 -12.59 6.68
N LEU A 187 4.47 -12.94 5.72
CA LEU A 187 4.78 -12.96 4.30
C LEU A 187 5.23 -11.58 3.81
N ASN A 188 4.44 -10.53 4.07
CA ASN A 188 4.83 -9.17 3.69
C ASN A 188 6.18 -8.77 4.28
N SER A 189 6.41 -9.03 5.58
CA SER A 189 7.67 -8.68 6.24
C SER A 189 8.89 -9.36 5.61
N ALA A 190 8.70 -10.54 5.00
CA ALA A 190 9.77 -11.24 4.28
C ALA A 190 10.06 -10.62 2.90
N VAL A 191 9.01 -10.17 2.18
CA VAL A 191 9.12 -9.88 0.74
C VAL A 191 8.66 -8.48 0.34
N PHE A 192 8.27 -7.59 1.26
CA PHE A 192 7.83 -6.25 0.87
C PHE A 192 8.87 -5.57 -0.01
N SER A 193 8.38 -4.92 -1.07
CA SER A 193 9.25 -4.34 -2.09
C SER A 193 9.34 -2.83 -2.00
N ASP A 194 8.20 -2.15 -1.93
CA ASP A 194 8.15 -0.72 -1.70
C ASP A 194 6.88 -0.33 -0.92
N GLY A 195 6.64 0.95 -0.80
CA GLY A 195 5.56 1.56 -0.06
C GLY A 195 6.02 2.93 0.41
N SER A 196 5.26 3.59 1.27
CA SER A 196 5.57 4.95 1.68
C SER A 196 6.13 5.04 3.09
N PHE A 197 7.09 5.91 3.26
CA PHE A 197 7.56 6.40 4.56
C PHE A 197 7.16 7.85 4.75
N VAL A 198 6.46 8.12 5.86
CA VAL A 198 6.06 9.47 6.26
C VAL A 198 6.51 9.74 7.68
N TYR A 199 7.24 10.83 7.87
CA TYR A 199 7.57 11.35 9.19
C TYR A 199 7.18 12.82 9.27
N ILE A 200 6.33 13.16 10.24
CA ILE A 200 5.92 14.53 10.52
C ILE A 200 6.58 14.95 11.83
N PRO A 201 7.48 15.92 11.82
CA PRO A 201 8.18 16.34 13.02
C PRO A 201 7.28 17.06 14.00
N LYS A 202 7.74 17.13 15.24
CA LYS A 202 7.03 17.76 16.36
C LYS A 202 6.57 19.18 16.02
N GLY A 203 5.29 19.46 16.32
CA GLY A 203 4.66 20.77 16.15
C GLY A 203 4.33 21.13 14.71
N VAL A 204 4.59 20.25 13.74
CA VAL A 204 4.37 20.52 12.31
C VAL A 204 3.00 20.00 11.88
N ARG A 205 2.23 20.87 11.25
CA ARG A 205 1.02 20.49 10.51
C ARG A 205 1.38 20.39 9.03
N CYS A 206 1.18 19.21 8.46
CA CYS A 206 1.45 19.00 7.04
C CYS A 206 0.60 19.96 6.19
N PRO A 207 1.22 20.78 5.31
CA PRO A 207 0.51 21.85 4.60
C PRO A 207 -0.38 21.36 3.46
N MET A 208 -0.22 20.10 3.08
CA MET A 208 -0.95 19.48 1.96
C MET A 208 -1.32 18.03 2.31
N GLU A 209 -2.26 17.46 1.60
CA GLU A 209 -2.55 16.03 1.69
C GLU A 209 -1.43 15.23 1.03
N LEU A 210 -1.00 14.17 1.68
CA LEU A 210 -0.06 13.20 1.10
C LEU A 210 -0.85 12.06 0.50
N SER A 211 -0.39 11.53 -0.63
CA SER A 211 -1.05 10.41 -1.28
C SER A 211 -0.05 9.42 -1.84
N THR A 212 -0.37 8.14 -1.75
CA THR A 212 0.34 7.11 -2.51
C THR A 212 -0.61 6.36 -3.40
N TYR A 213 -0.19 6.14 -4.63
CA TYR A 213 -0.97 5.39 -5.59
C TYR A 213 -0.22 4.16 -6.05
N PHE A 214 -0.81 2.98 -5.78
CA PHE A 214 -0.26 1.69 -6.14
C PHE A 214 -0.90 1.14 -7.41
N ARG A 215 -0.06 0.70 -8.35
CA ARG A 215 -0.49 0.07 -9.60
C ARG A 215 0.24 -1.24 -9.81
N ILE A 216 -0.48 -2.36 -9.79
CA ILE A 216 0.04 -3.63 -10.30
C ILE A 216 0.02 -3.55 -11.83
N ASN A 217 1.08 -4.01 -12.49
CA ASN A 217 1.15 -4.10 -13.95
C ASN A 217 1.72 -5.43 -14.45
N ALA A 218 2.73 -5.97 -13.80
CA ALA A 218 3.39 -7.22 -14.20
C ALA A 218 2.48 -8.45 -14.02
N ARG A 219 2.65 -9.47 -14.88
CA ARG A 219 1.92 -10.74 -14.80
C ARG A 219 2.53 -11.69 -13.79
N ASN A 220 1.69 -12.52 -13.17
CA ASN A 220 2.10 -13.56 -12.22
C ASN A 220 2.98 -13.04 -11.08
N THR A 221 2.80 -11.78 -10.70
CA THR A 221 3.48 -11.13 -9.60
C THR A 221 2.52 -10.88 -8.46
N GLY A 222 3.01 -11.01 -7.23
CA GLY A 222 2.34 -10.47 -6.06
C GLY A 222 2.73 -9.01 -5.84
N GLN A 223 1.89 -8.27 -5.14
CA GLN A 223 2.15 -6.91 -4.69
C GLN A 223 2.26 -6.90 -3.17
N PHE A 224 3.39 -6.45 -2.65
CA PHE A 224 3.72 -6.51 -1.23
C PHE A 224 4.22 -5.15 -0.75
N GLU A 225 3.29 -4.27 -0.42
CA GLU A 225 3.60 -2.89 0.00
C GLU A 225 3.72 -2.81 1.51
N ARG A 226 4.55 -1.87 1.97
CA ARG A 226 4.66 -1.55 3.39
C ARG A 226 4.72 -0.04 3.61
N THR A 227 3.66 0.51 4.18
CA THR A 227 3.56 1.94 4.51
C THR A 227 3.81 2.14 6.00
N LEU A 228 4.68 3.09 6.33
CA LEU A 228 5.00 3.48 7.70
C LEU A 228 4.81 4.99 7.88
N ILE A 229 3.88 5.37 8.75
CA ILE A 229 3.58 6.77 9.06
C ILE A 229 3.88 7.03 10.53
N VAL A 230 4.69 8.05 10.80
CA VAL A 230 5.02 8.50 12.14
C VAL A 230 4.66 9.98 12.28
N ALA A 231 3.72 10.29 13.15
CA ALA A 231 3.34 11.65 13.53
C ALA A 231 3.89 11.93 14.92
N ASP A 232 4.90 12.82 15.02
CA ASP A 232 5.53 13.20 16.27
C ASP A 232 4.61 14.14 17.08
N ASP A 233 5.00 14.53 18.30
CA ASP A 233 4.16 15.33 19.18
C ASP A 233 3.60 16.59 18.50
N ASP A 234 2.33 16.91 18.78
CA ASP A 234 1.66 18.13 18.29
C ASP A 234 1.58 18.25 16.75
N SER A 235 1.74 17.15 16.03
CA SER A 235 1.77 17.15 14.57
C SER A 235 0.43 16.73 13.93
N TYR A 236 0.30 16.99 12.63
CA TYR A 236 -0.90 16.62 11.87
C TYR A 236 -0.55 16.18 10.45
N VAL A 237 -1.18 15.12 9.96
CA VAL A 237 -1.13 14.70 8.56
C VAL A 237 -2.46 14.09 8.10
N SER A 238 -2.82 14.38 6.84
CA SER A 238 -3.82 13.65 6.08
C SER A 238 -3.14 12.86 4.97
N TYR A 239 -3.45 11.57 4.89
CA TYR A 239 -2.83 10.64 3.93
C TYR A 239 -3.90 9.83 3.21
N LEU A 240 -3.79 9.75 1.89
CA LEU A 240 -4.70 9.00 1.02
C LEU A 240 -3.94 7.90 0.26
N GLU A 241 -4.44 6.69 0.32
CA GLU A 241 -3.94 5.56 -0.47
C GLU A 241 -4.94 5.16 -1.56
N GLY A 242 -4.47 5.04 -2.78
CA GLY A 242 -5.25 4.57 -3.92
C GLY A 242 -4.60 3.35 -4.57
N CYS A 243 -5.41 2.39 -5.01
CA CYS A 243 -4.90 1.15 -5.59
C CYS A 243 -5.72 0.69 -6.79
N THR A 244 -5.03 0.23 -7.86
CA THR A 244 -5.67 -0.40 -9.03
C THR A 244 -4.79 -1.51 -9.63
N ALA A 245 -5.43 -2.40 -10.40
CA ALA A 245 -4.75 -3.45 -11.17
C ALA A 245 -5.35 -3.57 -12.59
N PRO A 246 -4.62 -4.11 -13.58
CA PRO A 246 -5.18 -4.42 -14.89
C PRO A 246 -6.15 -5.60 -14.81
N MET A 247 -7.02 -5.74 -15.82
CA MET A 247 -7.84 -6.94 -15.99
C MET A 247 -6.96 -8.10 -16.44
N ARG A 248 -7.02 -9.21 -15.69
CA ARG A 248 -6.27 -10.43 -15.97
C ARG A 248 -7.11 -11.67 -15.65
N ASP A 249 -6.91 -12.73 -16.41
CA ASP A 249 -7.55 -14.04 -16.20
C ASP A 249 -6.98 -14.80 -15.00
N GLU A 250 -5.79 -14.40 -14.54
CA GLU A 250 -5.11 -14.95 -13.39
C GLU A 250 -5.44 -14.17 -12.11
N ASN A 251 -5.46 -14.85 -10.98
CA ASN A 251 -5.55 -14.18 -9.69
C ASN A 251 -4.20 -13.58 -9.30
N GLN A 252 -4.22 -12.39 -8.73
CA GLN A 252 -3.03 -11.71 -8.21
C GLN A 252 -3.13 -11.55 -6.70
N LEU A 253 -2.06 -11.88 -5.99
CA LEU A 253 -1.98 -11.70 -4.55
C LEU A 253 -1.49 -10.30 -4.21
N HIS A 254 -2.28 -9.57 -3.43
CA HIS A 254 -1.89 -8.33 -2.79
C HIS A 254 -1.88 -8.55 -1.27
N ALA A 255 -0.71 -8.45 -0.64
CA ALA A 255 -0.58 -8.55 0.80
C ALA A 255 0.23 -7.36 1.31
N ALA A 256 -0.47 -6.36 1.87
CA ALA A 256 0.13 -5.11 2.30
C ALA A 256 0.09 -4.92 3.82
N ILE A 257 0.98 -4.07 4.32
CA ILE A 257 1.00 -3.62 5.70
C ILE A 257 0.98 -2.09 5.76
N VAL A 258 0.19 -1.58 6.69
CA VAL A 258 0.23 -0.16 7.09
C VAL A 258 0.43 -0.08 8.60
N GLU A 259 1.50 0.60 8.99
CA GLU A 259 1.83 0.91 10.38
C GLU A 259 1.75 2.42 10.61
N ILE A 260 1.02 2.83 11.66
CA ILE A 260 0.91 4.24 12.03
C ILE A 260 1.26 4.40 13.51
N VAL A 261 2.17 5.32 13.81
CA VAL A 261 2.54 5.72 15.17
C VAL A 261 2.12 7.16 15.40
N VAL A 262 1.28 7.39 16.42
CA VAL A 262 0.75 8.71 16.73
C VAL A 262 1.20 9.10 18.13
N HIS A 263 2.07 10.10 18.20
CA HIS A 263 2.63 10.62 19.45
C HIS A 263 1.69 11.62 20.14
N GLU A 264 2.16 12.29 21.17
CA GLU A 264 1.34 13.13 22.06
C GLU A 264 0.66 14.28 21.30
N ARG A 265 -0.65 14.44 21.44
CA ARG A 265 -1.50 15.45 20.78
C ARG A 265 -1.40 15.47 19.24
N ALA A 266 -0.79 14.44 18.64
CA ALA A 266 -0.74 14.33 17.19
C ALA A 266 -2.06 13.76 16.63
N GLU A 267 -2.36 14.11 15.39
CA GLU A 267 -3.53 13.64 14.66
C GLU A 267 -3.13 13.12 13.29
N VAL A 268 -3.57 11.91 12.97
CA VAL A 268 -3.40 11.30 11.65
C VAL A 268 -4.78 10.98 11.06
N LYS A 269 -5.04 11.45 9.85
CA LYS A 269 -6.16 10.99 9.02
C LYS A 269 -5.62 10.09 7.92
N TYR A 270 -6.03 8.84 7.94
CA TYR A 270 -5.65 7.88 6.92
C TYR A 270 -6.88 7.45 6.14
N SER A 271 -6.86 7.69 4.85
CA SER A 271 -7.92 7.30 3.93
C SER A 271 -7.40 6.30 2.90
N THR A 272 -8.22 5.34 2.48
CA THR A 272 -7.88 4.42 1.40
C THR A 272 -9.08 4.19 0.49
N VAL A 273 -8.84 4.23 -0.82
CA VAL A 273 -9.79 3.82 -1.84
C VAL A 273 -9.14 2.68 -2.63
N GLN A 274 -9.65 1.46 -2.42
CA GLN A 274 -9.14 0.28 -3.10
C GLN A 274 -10.12 -0.17 -4.17
N ASN A 275 -9.69 -0.03 -5.42
CA ASN A 275 -10.45 -0.39 -6.60
C ASN A 275 -9.63 -1.36 -7.46
N TRP A 276 -9.30 -2.50 -6.88
CA TRP A 276 -8.62 -3.59 -7.56
C TRP A 276 -9.54 -4.27 -8.57
N TYR A 277 -8.97 -4.94 -9.56
CA TYR A 277 -9.76 -5.73 -10.50
C TYR A 277 -10.50 -6.87 -9.78
N PRO A 278 -11.84 -6.96 -9.93
CA PRO A 278 -12.66 -7.91 -9.17
C PRO A 278 -12.72 -9.33 -9.78
N GLY A 279 -12.20 -9.53 -10.98
CA GLY A 279 -12.47 -10.69 -11.82
C GLY A 279 -13.54 -10.39 -12.87
N ASP A 280 -13.73 -11.34 -13.79
CA ASP A 280 -14.74 -11.24 -14.86
C ASP A 280 -16.16 -11.62 -14.39
N ALA A 281 -17.10 -11.64 -15.32
CA ALA A 281 -18.50 -11.98 -15.03
C ALA A 281 -18.70 -13.43 -14.55
N GLU A 282 -17.77 -14.31 -14.85
CA GLU A 282 -17.74 -15.72 -14.44
C GLU A 282 -16.97 -15.93 -13.13
N GLY A 283 -16.39 -14.86 -12.55
CA GLY A 283 -15.59 -14.90 -11.32
C GLY A 283 -14.14 -15.35 -11.53
N LYS A 284 -13.63 -15.30 -12.77
CA LYS A 284 -12.27 -15.69 -13.11
C LYS A 284 -11.33 -14.50 -13.00
N GLY A 285 -10.13 -14.73 -12.45
CA GLY A 285 -9.13 -13.68 -12.22
C GLY A 285 -9.45 -12.81 -11.00
N GLY A 286 -8.90 -11.60 -11.00
CA GLY A 286 -9.08 -10.64 -9.92
C GLY A 286 -8.03 -10.71 -8.81
N VAL A 287 -8.03 -9.69 -7.96
CA VAL A 287 -7.03 -9.53 -6.91
C VAL A 287 -7.51 -10.13 -5.59
N TYR A 288 -6.66 -10.89 -4.92
CA TYR A 288 -6.82 -11.27 -3.52
C TYR A 288 -6.12 -10.21 -2.66
N ASN A 289 -6.93 -9.41 -1.97
CA ASN A 289 -6.51 -8.22 -1.25
C ASN A 289 -6.50 -8.47 0.26
N PHE A 290 -5.35 -8.86 0.80
CA PHE A 290 -5.15 -9.16 2.21
C PHE A 290 -4.27 -8.10 2.86
N VAL A 291 -4.87 -7.22 3.67
CA VAL A 291 -4.16 -6.06 4.20
C VAL A 291 -4.23 -5.99 5.72
N THR A 292 -3.07 -5.86 6.33
CA THR A 292 -2.91 -5.65 7.77
C THR A 292 -2.64 -4.18 8.05
N LYS A 293 -3.58 -3.50 8.70
CA LYS A 293 -3.46 -2.09 9.08
C LYS A 293 -3.53 -1.96 10.59
N ARG A 294 -2.52 -1.36 11.23
CA ARG A 294 -2.47 -1.11 12.67
C ARG A 294 -2.02 0.32 12.94
N GLY A 295 -2.71 0.99 13.85
CA GLY A 295 -2.28 2.25 14.41
C GLY A 295 -1.98 2.12 15.91
N ASN A 296 -0.94 2.77 16.38
CA ASN A 296 -0.67 2.93 17.81
C ASN A 296 -0.80 4.40 18.18
N CYS A 297 -1.91 4.75 18.85
CA CYS A 297 -2.12 6.04 19.48
C CYS A 297 -1.35 6.04 20.82
N LYS A 298 -0.03 6.23 20.72
CA LYS A 298 0.93 6.06 21.80
C LYS A 298 0.97 7.24 22.77
N GLY A 299 0.78 8.44 22.25
CA GLY A 299 0.83 9.67 23.05
C GLY A 299 -0.51 10.05 23.66
N ALA A 300 -0.48 10.81 24.76
CA ALA A 300 -1.70 11.35 25.35
C ALA A 300 -2.43 12.29 24.38
N ASN A 301 -3.78 12.24 24.38
CA ASN A 301 -4.64 13.02 23.50
C ASN A 301 -4.35 12.84 22.00
N SER A 302 -3.71 11.76 21.60
CA SER A 302 -3.48 11.44 20.19
C SER A 302 -4.75 10.94 19.51
N LYS A 303 -4.86 11.19 18.20
CA LYS A 303 -6.05 10.81 17.44
C LYS A 303 -5.67 10.17 16.10
N LEU A 304 -6.34 9.05 15.76
CA LEU A 304 -6.23 8.39 14.47
C LEU A 304 -7.61 8.17 13.85
N SER A 305 -7.83 8.71 12.65
CA SER A 305 -9.05 8.48 11.88
C SER A 305 -8.73 7.58 10.68
N TRP A 306 -9.47 6.47 10.56
CA TRP A 306 -9.41 5.55 9.43
C TRP A 306 -10.65 5.72 8.56
N THR A 307 -10.46 5.98 7.26
CA THR A 307 -11.53 5.91 6.28
C THR A 307 -11.13 4.91 5.21
N GLN A 308 -11.94 3.91 4.96
CA GLN A 308 -11.66 2.93 3.92
C GLN A 308 -12.87 2.66 3.04
N VAL A 309 -12.63 2.64 1.72
CA VAL A 309 -13.61 2.32 0.70
C VAL A 309 -13.07 1.16 -0.14
N GLU A 310 -13.75 0.03 -0.07
CA GLU A 310 -13.41 -1.19 -0.79
C GLU A 310 -14.48 -1.45 -1.85
N THR A 311 -14.13 -1.25 -3.13
CA THR A 311 -15.07 -1.39 -4.24
C THR A 311 -14.63 -2.37 -5.32
N GLY A 312 -13.49 -2.99 -5.13
CA GLY A 312 -12.89 -3.94 -6.05
C GLY A 312 -12.43 -5.21 -5.35
N SER A 313 -11.51 -5.93 -5.98
CA SER A 313 -10.96 -7.22 -5.57
C SER A 313 -11.93 -8.40 -5.74
N ALA A 314 -11.38 -9.57 -6.07
CA ALA A 314 -12.14 -10.82 -5.99
C ALA A 314 -12.41 -11.22 -4.55
N ILE A 315 -11.38 -11.06 -3.69
CA ILE A 315 -11.49 -11.31 -2.24
C ILE A 315 -10.81 -10.16 -1.49
N THR A 316 -11.53 -9.55 -0.56
CA THR A 316 -10.97 -8.57 0.38
C THR A 316 -11.02 -9.12 1.80
N TRP A 317 -9.86 -9.17 2.46
CA TRP A 317 -9.75 -9.49 3.87
C TRP A 317 -8.93 -8.42 4.60
N LYS A 318 -9.62 -7.61 5.37
CA LYS A 318 -9.01 -6.43 5.97
C LYS A 318 -9.61 -6.10 7.34
N TYR A 319 -8.75 -6.04 8.35
CA TYR A 319 -9.11 -5.65 9.72
C TYR A 319 -8.16 -4.56 10.21
N PRO A 320 -8.44 -3.27 9.95
CA PRO A 320 -7.71 -2.20 10.60
C PRO A 320 -7.96 -2.20 12.10
N SER A 321 -6.94 -1.87 12.88
CA SER A 321 -7.08 -1.72 14.32
C SER A 321 -6.28 -0.56 14.87
N CYS A 322 -6.67 -0.07 16.04
CA CYS A 322 -5.93 0.91 16.83
C CYS A 322 -5.64 0.40 18.22
N ILE A 323 -4.39 0.58 18.63
CA ILE A 323 -3.92 0.35 19.99
C ILE A 323 -3.91 1.71 20.68
N LEU A 324 -4.78 1.89 21.68
CA LEU A 324 -4.94 3.16 22.42
C LEU A 324 -4.15 3.05 23.73
N THR A 325 -2.88 3.46 23.71
CA THR A 325 -1.99 3.37 24.89
C THR A 325 -1.77 4.71 25.58
N GLY A 326 -1.99 5.82 24.89
CA GLY A 326 -1.91 7.16 25.50
C GLY A 326 -3.20 7.56 26.22
N ASP A 327 -3.09 8.30 27.32
CA ASP A 327 -4.23 8.83 28.05
C ASP A 327 -5.10 9.71 27.13
N ASN A 328 -6.42 9.51 27.16
CA ASN A 328 -7.38 10.20 26.31
C ASN A 328 -7.12 10.06 24.79
N SER A 329 -6.34 9.05 24.37
CA SER A 329 -6.17 8.76 22.95
C SER A 329 -7.48 8.22 22.35
N SER A 330 -7.71 8.49 21.06
CA SER A 330 -8.97 8.13 20.39
C SER A 330 -8.72 7.64 18.96
N ALA A 331 -9.64 6.80 18.48
CA ALA A 331 -9.66 6.34 17.10
C ALA A 331 -11.07 6.34 16.53
N GLU A 332 -11.17 6.66 15.25
CA GLU A 332 -12.42 6.65 14.48
C GLU A 332 -12.26 5.74 13.26
N PHE A 333 -13.29 4.96 12.95
CA PHE A 333 -13.30 4.07 11.80
C PHE A 333 -14.54 4.30 10.94
N TYR A 334 -14.31 4.58 9.66
CA TYR A 334 -15.34 4.65 8.64
C TYR A 334 -15.00 3.64 7.57
N SER A 335 -15.81 2.59 7.42
CA SER A 335 -15.56 1.50 6.48
C SER A 335 -16.76 1.26 5.60
N VAL A 336 -16.53 1.31 4.29
CA VAL A 336 -17.53 0.98 3.27
C VAL A 336 -16.96 -0.11 2.38
N ALA A 337 -17.65 -1.23 2.27
CA ALA A 337 -17.34 -2.30 1.32
C ALA A 337 -18.55 -2.56 0.43
N VAL A 338 -18.32 -2.52 -0.89
CA VAL A 338 -19.34 -2.82 -1.89
C VAL A 338 -18.87 -3.99 -2.73
N THR A 339 -19.64 -5.07 -2.71
CA THR A 339 -19.35 -6.29 -3.48
C THR A 339 -20.42 -6.54 -4.53
N ASN A 340 -20.03 -7.11 -5.65
CA ASN A 340 -20.89 -7.50 -6.75
C ASN A 340 -20.46 -8.87 -7.29
N ASN A 341 -21.39 -9.61 -7.91
CA ASN A 341 -21.16 -10.93 -8.49
C ASN A 341 -20.48 -11.91 -7.52
N TYR A 342 -19.25 -12.36 -7.85
CA TYR A 342 -18.48 -13.34 -7.09
C TYR A 342 -17.52 -12.72 -6.06
N GLN A 343 -17.52 -11.40 -5.92
CA GLN A 343 -16.66 -10.73 -4.94
C GLN A 343 -17.03 -11.13 -3.51
N GLN A 344 -16.01 -11.28 -2.69
CA GLN A 344 -16.14 -11.51 -1.26
C GLN A 344 -15.39 -10.43 -0.48
N ALA A 345 -15.99 -9.90 0.57
CA ALA A 345 -15.32 -8.94 1.45
C ALA A 345 -15.65 -9.23 2.91
N VAL A 346 -14.60 -9.37 3.71
CA VAL A 346 -14.68 -9.36 5.16
C VAL A 346 -13.83 -8.21 5.66
N THR A 347 -14.50 -7.19 6.17
CA THR A 347 -13.87 -6.00 6.73
C THR A 347 -14.42 -5.80 8.14
N GLY A 348 -13.52 -5.52 9.08
CA GLY A 348 -13.86 -5.30 10.47
C GLY A 348 -12.89 -4.30 11.12
N THR A 349 -13.09 -4.00 12.37
CA THR A 349 -12.21 -3.15 13.17
C THR A 349 -11.96 -3.78 14.53
#